data_afcd7022ac964b3123408c989308074e
#
_entry.id   afcd7022ac964b3123408c989308074e
#
_cell.length_a   1.000
_cell.length_b   1.000
_cell.length_c   1.000
_cell.angle_alpha   90.00
_cell.angle_beta   90.00
_cell.angle_gamma   90.00
#
_symmetry.space_group_name_H-M   'P 1'
#
loop_
_entity.id
_entity.type
_entity.pdbx_description
1 polymer ?
#
loop_
_entity_poly.entity_id
_entity_poly.type
_entity_poly.pdbx_seq_one_letter_code
_entity_poly.pdbx_strand_id
1 'polypeptide(L)'
;TPRPPEPTTPPAPSIPNDTRPLPHDDAASRFPPPSPQPGVRSEPPRDVPAARPQSDASSASGALLEQSRAQRAAGSLPAARASLERALRLDPNNAALWLELGELELQTGNAAQAATMARKAMTLAGRDGRLSARAERLLDAAE
;
A
#
# COMPACT_ATOMS: atom_id res chain seq x y z
N THR A 1 -23.08 11.32 -50.86
CA THR A 1 -22.49 11.35 -49.52
C THR A 1 -21.31 10.38 -49.48
N PRO A 2 -20.06 10.80 -49.44
CA PRO A 2 -18.92 9.89 -49.38
C PRO A 2 -18.79 9.31 -47.95
N ARG A 3 -18.59 7.99 -47.92
CA ARG A 3 -18.39 7.16 -46.74
C ARG A 3 -17.01 7.49 -46.14
N PRO A 4 -16.89 7.65 -44.82
CA PRO A 4 -15.59 7.87 -44.17
C PRO A 4 -14.74 6.59 -44.22
N PRO A 5 -13.39 6.71 -44.31
CA PRO A 5 -12.52 5.55 -44.37
C PRO A 5 -12.46 4.83 -43.02
N GLU A 6 -12.50 3.49 -43.08
CA GLU A 6 -12.35 2.62 -41.92
C GLU A 6 -10.93 2.68 -41.37
N PRO A 7 -10.74 2.63 -40.05
CA PRO A 7 -9.42 2.60 -39.48
C PRO A 7 -8.74 1.26 -39.76
N THR A 8 -7.64 1.32 -40.46
CA THR A 8 -6.77 0.17 -40.74
C THR A 8 -6.03 -0.22 -39.42
N THR A 9 -6.41 -1.37 -38.90
CA THR A 9 -5.72 -2.00 -37.79
C THR A 9 -4.35 -2.50 -38.27
N PRO A 10 -3.23 -2.11 -37.64
CA PRO A 10 -1.93 -2.69 -37.97
C PRO A 10 -1.86 -4.16 -37.55
N PRO A 11 -1.21 -5.04 -38.34
CA PRO A 11 -1.08 -6.45 -38.00
C PRO A 11 -0.14 -6.60 -36.77
N ALA A 12 -0.54 -7.47 -35.86
CA ALA A 12 0.24 -7.84 -34.69
C ALA A 12 1.59 -8.46 -35.11
N PRO A 13 2.69 -8.15 -34.42
CA PRO A 13 3.98 -8.79 -34.69
C PRO A 13 3.91 -10.26 -34.30
N SER A 14 4.19 -11.13 -35.28
CA SER A 14 4.36 -12.56 -35.08
C SER A 14 5.62 -12.81 -34.26
N ILE A 15 5.47 -13.38 -33.08
CA ILE A 15 6.58 -13.86 -32.27
C ILE A 15 7.05 -15.18 -32.88
N PRO A 16 8.30 -15.30 -33.32
CA PRO A 16 8.83 -16.60 -33.73
C PRO A 16 8.96 -17.53 -32.50
N ASN A 17 8.26 -18.64 -32.57
CA ASN A 17 8.33 -19.71 -31.59
C ASN A 17 9.64 -20.50 -31.82
N ASP A 18 10.75 -20.00 -31.29
CA ASP A 18 12.03 -20.69 -31.37
C ASP A 18 12.11 -21.69 -30.21
N THR A 19 11.48 -22.83 -30.43
CA THR A 19 11.61 -24.01 -29.56
C THR A 19 12.96 -24.67 -29.87
N ARG A 20 14.02 -24.12 -29.33
CA ARG A 20 15.34 -24.77 -29.37
C ARG A 20 15.45 -25.68 -28.15
N PRO A 21 15.54 -27.00 -28.31
CA PRO A 21 15.81 -27.89 -27.18
C PRO A 21 17.24 -27.64 -26.68
N LEU A 22 17.37 -27.34 -25.40
CA LEU A 22 18.65 -27.30 -24.72
C LEU A 22 19.26 -28.68 -24.66
N PRO A 23 20.57 -28.84 -24.96
CA PRO A 23 21.26 -30.10 -24.77
C PRO A 23 21.33 -30.42 -23.28
N HIS A 24 20.89 -31.60 -22.91
CA HIS A 24 21.12 -32.17 -21.62
C HIS A 24 22.61 -32.56 -21.54
N ASP A 25 23.43 -31.71 -20.94
CA ASP A 25 24.74 -32.12 -20.51
C ASP A 25 24.58 -32.88 -19.20
N ASP A 26 24.67 -34.22 -19.31
CA ASP A 26 24.97 -35.13 -18.25
C ASP A 26 26.36 -34.83 -17.68
N ALA A 27 26.44 -33.97 -16.70
CA ALA A 27 27.57 -33.79 -15.83
C ALA A 27 27.15 -34.06 -14.38
N ALA A 28 26.49 -35.18 -14.20
CA ALA A 28 26.42 -35.81 -12.90
C ALA A 28 27.82 -36.33 -12.54
N SER A 29 28.27 -36.09 -11.34
CA SER A 29 29.43 -36.68 -10.70
C SER A 29 30.71 -35.90 -10.88
N ARG A 30 30.96 -34.98 -9.98
CA ARG A 30 32.27 -34.78 -9.32
C ARG A 30 32.21 -33.69 -8.24
N PHE A 31 31.35 -33.87 -7.23
CA PHE A 31 31.60 -33.22 -5.96
C PHE A 31 31.80 -34.33 -4.91
N PRO A 32 32.96 -34.41 -4.27
CA PRO A 32 33.12 -35.30 -3.12
C PRO A 32 32.21 -34.85 -1.99
N PRO A 33 31.63 -35.76 -1.20
CA PRO A 33 30.80 -35.37 -0.07
C PRO A 33 31.62 -34.54 0.92
N PRO A 34 31.04 -33.48 1.51
CA PRO A 34 31.73 -32.71 2.54
C PRO A 34 31.96 -33.61 3.75
N SER A 35 33.22 -33.67 4.18
CA SER A 35 33.65 -34.36 5.41
C SER A 35 32.88 -33.79 6.61
N PRO A 36 32.47 -34.60 7.59
CA PRO A 36 31.82 -34.11 8.79
C PRO A 36 32.80 -33.25 9.60
N GLN A 37 32.54 -31.97 9.69
CA GLN A 37 33.24 -31.09 10.62
C GLN A 37 32.69 -31.32 12.03
N PRO A 38 33.51 -31.72 13.01
CA PRO A 38 33.07 -31.81 14.39
C PRO A 38 33.05 -30.42 14.99
N GLY A 39 31.90 -29.98 15.48
CA GLY A 39 31.84 -28.95 16.49
C GLY A 39 31.29 -27.58 16.06
N VAL A 40 30.19 -27.54 15.34
CA VAL A 40 29.32 -26.34 15.47
C VAL A 40 28.29 -26.69 16.55
N ARG A 41 28.55 -26.17 17.76
CA ARG A 41 27.53 -26.14 18.80
C ARG A 41 26.33 -25.39 18.19
N SER A 42 25.22 -26.12 18.05
CA SER A 42 23.91 -25.49 17.80
C SER A 42 23.63 -24.59 19.00
N GLU A 43 23.92 -23.29 18.83
CA GLU A 43 23.29 -22.31 19.71
C GLU A 43 21.78 -22.48 19.52
N PRO A 44 21.01 -22.59 20.62
CA PRO A 44 19.55 -22.56 20.49
C PRO A 44 19.17 -21.29 19.76
N PRO A 45 18.15 -21.34 18.88
CA PRO A 45 17.66 -20.12 18.25
C PRO A 45 17.33 -19.14 19.36
N ARG A 46 18.04 -18.02 19.38
CA ARG A 46 17.62 -16.86 20.16
C ARG A 46 16.25 -16.53 19.61
N ASP A 47 15.23 -16.64 20.46
CA ASP A 47 13.91 -16.08 20.21
C ASP A 47 14.10 -14.58 19.94
N VAL A 48 14.44 -14.22 18.71
CA VAL A 48 14.15 -12.90 18.18
C VAL A 48 12.63 -12.84 18.14
N PRO A 49 11.96 -12.01 18.96
CA PRO A 49 10.55 -11.86 18.83
C PRO A 49 10.31 -11.49 17.38
N ALA A 50 9.62 -12.36 16.66
CA ALA A 50 9.20 -12.09 15.29
C ALA A 50 8.41 -10.77 15.36
N ALA A 51 9.06 -9.69 14.94
CA ALA A 51 8.41 -8.39 14.83
C ALA A 51 7.17 -8.62 13.97
N ARG A 52 6.01 -8.49 14.59
CA ARG A 52 4.75 -8.76 13.94
C ARG A 52 4.66 -7.80 12.77
N PRO A 53 4.47 -8.27 11.53
CA PRO A 53 4.44 -7.41 10.35
C PRO A 53 3.40 -6.28 10.44
N GLN A 54 2.43 -6.42 11.34
CA GLN A 54 1.45 -5.39 11.68
C GLN A 54 2.04 -4.18 12.43
N SER A 55 3.08 -4.40 13.26
CA SER A 55 3.74 -3.31 13.99
C SER A 55 4.51 -2.39 13.05
N ASP A 56 5.15 -2.96 12.03
CA ASP A 56 5.93 -2.19 11.05
C ASP A 56 5.02 -1.39 10.11
N ALA A 57 3.90 -1.99 9.68
CA ALA A 57 2.89 -1.32 8.88
C ALA A 57 2.25 -0.14 9.63
N SER A 58 1.92 -0.32 10.92
CA SER A 58 1.35 0.74 11.76
C SER A 58 2.34 1.87 12.01
N SER A 59 3.63 1.56 12.18
CA SER A 59 4.68 2.56 12.33
C SER A 59 4.90 3.37 11.05
N ALA A 60 4.91 2.68 9.89
CA ALA A 60 5.07 3.32 8.59
C ALA A 60 3.85 4.19 8.23
N SER A 61 2.63 3.72 8.52
CA SER A 61 1.41 4.49 8.30
C SER A 61 1.34 5.72 9.20
N GLY A 62 1.80 5.61 10.45
CA GLY A 62 1.93 6.73 11.38
C GLY A 62 2.91 7.80 10.88
N ALA A 63 4.08 7.40 10.39
CA ALA A 63 5.05 8.34 9.82
C ALA A 63 4.49 9.08 8.58
N LEU A 64 3.75 8.39 7.72
CA LEU A 64 3.08 9.00 6.57
C LEU A 64 1.94 9.94 6.99
N LEU A 65 1.24 9.64 8.08
CA LEU A 65 0.24 10.53 8.66
C LEU A 65 0.86 11.86 9.13
N GLU A 66 1.97 11.79 9.87
CA GLU A 66 2.69 13.00 10.30
C GLU A 66 3.25 13.78 9.11
N GLN A 67 3.79 13.09 8.11
CA GLN A 67 4.23 13.71 6.87
C GLN A 67 3.08 14.45 6.17
N SER A 68 1.90 13.84 6.09
CA SER A 68 0.73 14.46 5.47
C SER A 68 0.28 15.72 6.20
N ARG A 69 0.33 15.72 7.53
CA ARG A 69 0.02 16.90 8.35
C ARG A 69 0.99 18.04 8.10
N ALA A 70 2.28 17.75 8.02
CA ALA A 70 3.31 18.73 7.70
C ALA A 70 3.11 19.31 6.28
N GLN A 71 2.79 18.47 5.30
CA GLN A 71 2.51 18.89 3.93
C GLN A 71 1.25 19.76 3.85
N ARG A 72 0.19 19.41 4.59
CA ARG A 72 -1.03 20.21 4.70
C ARG A 72 -0.74 21.57 5.32
N ALA A 73 0.04 21.63 6.39
CA ALA A 73 0.45 22.88 7.03
C ALA A 73 1.29 23.76 6.09
N ALA A 74 2.08 23.17 5.21
CA ALA A 74 2.84 23.84 4.17
C ALA A 74 1.99 24.24 2.93
N GLY A 75 0.68 23.95 2.92
CA GLY A 75 -0.23 24.23 1.79
C GLY A 75 -0.11 23.24 0.64
N SER A 76 0.72 22.19 0.76
CA SER A 76 0.92 21.17 -0.27
C SER A 76 -0.18 20.09 -0.19
N LEU A 77 -1.44 20.45 -0.45
CA LEU A 77 -2.59 19.56 -0.33
C LEU A 77 -2.50 18.30 -1.20
N PRO A 78 -2.03 18.36 -2.48
CA PRO A 78 -1.86 17.15 -3.29
C PRO A 78 -0.83 16.19 -2.72
N ALA A 79 0.28 16.70 -2.16
CA ALA A 79 1.30 15.87 -1.53
C ALA A 79 0.78 15.21 -0.25
N ALA A 80 0.04 15.96 0.58
CA ALA A 80 -0.62 15.45 1.78
C ALA A 80 -1.59 14.31 1.44
N ARG A 81 -2.40 14.46 0.39
CA ARG A 81 -3.29 13.42 -0.12
C ARG A 81 -2.53 12.16 -0.52
N ALA A 82 -1.48 12.30 -1.33
CA ALA A 82 -0.67 11.17 -1.76
C ALA A 82 -0.05 10.39 -0.58
N SER A 83 0.40 11.11 0.46
CA SER A 83 0.93 10.51 1.69
C SER A 83 -0.15 9.73 2.46
N LEU A 84 -1.36 10.27 2.58
CA LEU A 84 -2.50 9.61 3.23
C LEU A 84 -2.96 8.37 2.44
N GLU A 85 -3.07 8.46 1.12
CA GLU A 85 -3.42 7.31 0.27
C GLU A 85 -2.38 6.19 0.38
N ARG A 86 -1.09 6.54 0.48
CA ARG A 86 -0.04 5.58 0.74
C ARG A 86 -0.15 4.95 2.12
N ALA A 87 -0.44 5.74 3.15
CA ALA A 87 -0.66 5.25 4.50
C ALA A 87 -1.85 4.29 4.58
N LEU A 88 -2.96 4.60 3.88
CA LEU A 88 -4.14 3.74 3.81
C LEU A 88 -3.89 2.41 3.09
N ARG A 89 -2.93 2.35 2.17
CA ARG A 89 -2.52 1.06 1.58
C ARG A 89 -1.77 0.17 2.56
N LEU A 90 -1.09 0.76 3.53
CA LEU A 90 -0.38 0.02 4.58
C LEU A 90 -1.31 -0.38 5.74
N ASP A 91 -2.23 0.51 6.09
CA ASP A 91 -3.16 0.31 7.22
C ASP A 91 -4.58 0.81 6.85
N PRO A 92 -5.35 0.01 6.10
CA PRO A 92 -6.67 0.40 5.61
C PRO A 92 -7.74 0.49 6.70
N ASN A 93 -7.49 -0.05 7.87
CA ASN A 93 -8.44 -0.06 9.00
C ASN A 93 -8.16 1.04 10.03
N ASN A 94 -7.25 1.92 9.76
CA ASN A 94 -6.92 3.02 10.64
C ASN A 94 -7.90 4.19 10.49
N ALA A 95 -8.79 4.35 11.46
CA ALA A 95 -9.80 5.40 11.46
C ALA A 95 -9.22 6.82 11.36
N ALA A 96 -8.04 7.05 11.98
CA ALA A 96 -7.39 8.35 11.94
C ALA A 96 -6.95 8.75 10.52
N LEU A 97 -6.51 7.79 9.70
CA LEU A 97 -6.12 8.06 8.30
C LEU A 97 -7.33 8.46 7.45
N TRP A 98 -8.45 7.76 7.61
CA TRP A 98 -9.70 8.10 6.91
C TRP A 98 -10.21 9.47 7.31
N LEU A 99 -10.04 9.82 8.58
CA LEU A 99 -10.44 11.12 9.11
C LEU A 99 -9.60 12.26 8.52
N GLU A 100 -8.28 12.11 8.52
CA GLU A 100 -7.35 13.10 7.95
C GLU A 100 -7.58 13.28 6.44
N LEU A 101 -7.85 12.18 5.73
CA LEU A 101 -8.18 12.25 4.31
C LEU A 101 -9.50 12.99 4.08
N GLY A 102 -10.53 12.72 4.91
CA GLY A 102 -11.81 13.42 4.85
C GLY A 102 -11.69 14.92 5.12
N GLU A 103 -10.91 15.32 6.11
CA GLU A 103 -10.63 16.73 6.38
C GLU A 103 -9.91 17.42 5.22
N LEU A 104 -9.00 16.70 4.56
CA LEU A 104 -8.30 17.20 3.38
C LEU A 104 -9.27 17.38 2.19
N GLU A 105 -10.17 16.42 1.96
CA GLU A 105 -11.19 16.49 0.93
C GLU A 105 -12.15 17.68 1.17
N LEU A 106 -12.56 17.90 2.42
CA LEU A 106 -13.37 19.06 2.78
C LEU A 106 -12.64 20.37 2.48
N GLN A 107 -11.36 20.46 2.83
CA GLN A 107 -10.52 21.61 2.57
C GLN A 107 -10.34 21.91 1.07
N THR A 108 -10.41 20.88 0.23
CA THR A 108 -10.34 21.03 -1.23
C THR A 108 -11.71 21.22 -1.89
N GLY A 109 -12.78 21.31 -1.11
CA GLY A 109 -14.14 21.53 -1.58
C GLY A 109 -14.90 20.26 -1.97
N ASN A 110 -14.35 19.09 -1.69
CA ASN A 110 -14.94 17.79 -2.00
C ASN A 110 -15.82 17.28 -0.84
N ALA A 111 -16.86 18.02 -0.47
CA ALA A 111 -17.69 17.73 0.69
C ALA A 111 -18.31 16.32 0.66
N ALA A 112 -18.80 15.84 -0.48
CA ALA A 112 -19.37 14.51 -0.61
C ALA A 112 -18.36 13.39 -0.33
N GLN A 113 -17.10 13.57 -0.73
CA GLN A 113 -16.02 12.63 -0.40
C GLN A 113 -15.66 12.73 1.07
N ALA A 114 -15.56 13.94 1.63
CA ALA A 114 -15.31 14.13 3.05
C ALA A 114 -16.35 13.43 3.93
N ALA A 115 -17.65 13.55 3.60
CA ALA A 115 -18.71 12.84 4.29
C ALA A 115 -18.57 11.30 4.22
N THR A 116 -18.18 10.78 3.05
CA THR A 116 -17.94 9.34 2.88
C THR A 116 -16.77 8.85 3.75
N MET A 117 -15.68 9.62 3.79
CA MET A 117 -14.51 9.31 4.63
C MET A 117 -14.85 9.40 6.13
N ALA A 118 -15.64 10.40 6.54
CA ALA A 118 -16.11 10.55 7.89
C ALA A 118 -16.92 9.32 8.35
N ARG A 119 -17.89 8.87 7.55
CA ARG A 119 -18.68 7.66 7.85
C ARG A 119 -17.79 6.41 7.96
N LYS A 120 -16.79 6.28 7.09
CA LYS A 120 -15.83 5.19 7.17
C LYS A 120 -14.99 5.27 8.44
N ALA A 121 -14.51 6.45 8.80
CA ALA A 121 -13.77 6.67 10.04
C ALA A 121 -14.60 6.32 11.28
N MET A 122 -15.87 6.72 11.34
CA MET A 122 -16.80 6.37 12.42
C MET A 122 -16.95 4.85 12.59
N THR A 123 -17.13 4.14 11.48
CA THR A 123 -17.24 2.67 11.48
C THR A 123 -15.97 2.02 12.05
N LEU A 124 -14.80 2.54 11.73
CA LEU A 124 -13.51 2.01 12.15
C LEU A 124 -13.09 2.48 13.55
N ALA A 125 -13.57 3.64 13.99
CA ALA A 125 -13.25 4.21 15.30
C ALA A 125 -13.73 3.32 16.46
N GLY A 126 -14.78 2.56 16.26
CA GLY A 126 -15.32 1.63 17.26
C GLY A 126 -15.64 2.31 18.59
N ARG A 127 -14.82 2.05 19.62
CA ARG A 127 -15.00 2.62 20.96
C ARG A 127 -14.16 3.89 21.21
N ASP A 128 -13.40 4.34 20.23
CA ASP A 128 -12.64 5.58 20.37
C ASP A 128 -13.56 6.79 20.19
N GLY A 129 -14.08 7.28 21.32
CA GLY A 129 -14.99 8.43 21.34
C GLY A 129 -14.39 9.72 20.80
N ARG A 130 -13.05 9.88 20.83
CA ARG A 130 -12.38 11.07 20.26
C ARG A 130 -12.42 11.06 18.74
N LEU A 131 -12.12 9.90 18.14
CA LEU A 131 -12.17 9.75 16.68
C LEU A 131 -13.61 9.82 16.19
N SER A 132 -14.58 9.20 16.89
CA SER A 132 -16.00 9.29 16.55
C SER A 132 -16.50 10.73 16.57
N ALA A 133 -16.27 11.48 17.65
CA ALA A 133 -16.70 12.87 17.77
C ALA A 133 -16.02 13.79 16.72
N ARG A 134 -14.79 13.49 16.29
CA ARG A 134 -14.11 14.22 15.24
C ARG A 134 -14.72 13.89 13.86
N ALA A 135 -15.09 12.64 13.63
CA ALA A 135 -15.75 12.20 12.41
C ALA A 135 -17.16 12.77 12.26
N GLU A 136 -17.93 12.87 13.36
CA GLU A 136 -19.23 13.54 13.39
C GLU A 136 -19.11 15.00 12.99
N ARG A 137 -18.17 15.73 13.58
CA ARG A 137 -17.92 17.14 13.20
C ARG A 137 -17.53 17.32 11.75
N LEU A 138 -16.75 16.37 11.20
CA LEU A 138 -16.39 16.39 9.79
C LEU A 138 -17.62 16.15 8.91
N LEU A 139 -18.50 15.24 9.32
CA LEU A 139 -19.74 14.93 8.61
C LEU A 139 -20.67 16.16 8.59
N ASP A 140 -20.87 16.80 9.75
CA ASP A 140 -21.68 18.02 9.87
C ASP A 140 -21.13 19.17 9.01
N ALA A 141 -19.81 19.26 8.89
CA ALA A 141 -19.17 20.31 8.07
C ALA A 141 -19.22 20.01 6.57
N ALA A 142 -19.49 18.76 6.19
CA ALA A 142 -19.55 18.28 4.81
C ALA A 142 -20.99 18.23 4.24
N GLU A 143 -22.00 18.45 5.07
CA GLU A 143 -23.43 18.52 4.69
C GLU A 143 -23.88 19.96 4.50
#